data_ca47b67eaf384318e2e47ed2e07fa4d1
#
_entry.id   ca47b67eaf384318e2e47ed2e07fa4d1
#
_cell.length_a   1.000
_cell.length_b   1.000
_cell.length_c   1.000
_cell.angle_alpha   90.00
_cell.angle_beta   90.00
_cell.angle_gamma   90.00
#
_symmetry.space_group_name_H-M   'P 1'
#
loop_
_entity.id
_entity.type
_entity.pdbx_description
1 polymer ?
#
loop_
_entity_poly.entity_id
_entity_poly.type
_entity_poly.pdbx_seq_one_letter_code
_entity_poly.pdbx_strand_id
1 'polypeptide(L)'
;MTEQQPTDATAGDPTDWTELQARAAALLTATLSAVSDWSAPTPCTEWDARALLHHVVEEQMWVPGLLAGGDVDEVAEDLERPLARLAEEEGPGLAAQWRSMVDPVAAAWRGTDPDATVHLSYGPARVRHYLAQQTFDTAVHAWDLGASQGVDVPWDDELAVAVRDFARRDLAADPATGLFDAAVPGYDSPDADPRDSALAATGRDPRWTPPTA
;
A
#
# COMPACT_ATOMS: atom_id res chain seq x y z
N MET A 1 12.36 31.83 3.18
CA MET A 1 11.97 30.45 2.78
C MET A 1 11.88 29.68 4.08
N THR A 2 10.67 29.35 4.52
CA THR A 2 10.46 28.50 5.70
C THR A 2 10.72 27.07 5.21
N GLU A 3 11.79 26.48 5.68
CA GLU A 3 12.11 25.06 5.42
C GLU A 3 10.98 24.23 6.02
N GLN A 4 10.18 23.59 5.16
CA GLN A 4 9.07 22.76 5.58
C GLN A 4 9.68 21.50 6.23
N GLN A 5 9.38 21.28 7.52
CA GLN A 5 9.86 20.09 8.22
C GLN A 5 9.22 18.84 7.59
N PRO A 6 9.99 17.73 7.48
CA PRO A 6 9.45 16.48 6.98
C PRO A 6 8.25 16.00 7.79
N THR A 7 7.24 15.49 7.12
CA THR A 7 6.11 14.80 7.77
C THR A 7 6.65 13.56 8.47
N ASP A 8 6.36 13.42 9.76
CA ASP A 8 6.84 12.30 10.58
C ASP A 8 5.77 11.88 11.61
N ALA A 9 4.68 11.33 11.10
CA ALA A 9 3.63 10.73 11.93
C ALA A 9 4.11 9.46 12.67
N THR A 10 5.28 8.91 12.28
CA THR A 10 5.90 7.73 12.87
C THR A 10 7.06 8.06 13.82
N ALA A 11 7.27 9.33 14.17
CA ALA A 11 8.32 9.73 15.10
C ALA A 11 8.14 9.05 16.48
N GLY A 12 9.18 8.27 16.89
CA GLY A 12 9.15 7.52 18.15
C GLY A 12 8.32 6.22 18.10
N ASP A 13 7.81 5.82 16.95
CA ASP A 13 7.14 4.54 16.75
C ASP A 13 8.18 3.41 16.76
N PRO A 14 8.10 2.42 17.68
CA PRO A 14 9.03 1.31 17.74
C PRO A 14 8.75 0.22 16.67
N THR A 15 7.75 0.41 15.81
CA THR A 15 7.32 -0.58 14.82
C THR A 15 8.42 -0.87 13.81
N ASP A 16 8.73 -2.14 13.59
CA ASP A 16 9.62 -2.57 12.50
C ASP A 16 8.85 -2.62 11.17
N TRP A 17 8.70 -1.45 10.57
CA TRP A 17 8.01 -1.33 9.30
C TRP A 17 8.69 -2.10 8.15
N THR A 18 10.00 -2.39 8.25
CA THR A 18 10.72 -3.17 7.23
C THR A 18 10.25 -4.63 7.24
N GLU A 19 10.10 -5.21 8.42
CA GLU A 19 9.57 -6.57 8.57
C GLU A 19 8.09 -6.63 8.16
N LEU A 20 7.28 -5.64 8.56
CA LEU A 20 5.86 -5.58 8.21
C LEU A 20 5.64 -5.41 6.71
N GLN A 21 6.47 -4.61 6.02
CA GLN A 21 6.42 -4.50 4.55
C GLN A 21 6.73 -5.83 3.87
N ALA A 22 7.70 -6.59 4.37
CA ALA A 22 7.99 -7.90 3.82
C ALA A 22 6.79 -8.87 3.98
N ARG A 23 6.08 -8.80 5.11
CA ARG A 23 4.85 -9.59 5.34
C ARG A 23 3.72 -9.15 4.43
N ALA A 24 3.47 -7.85 4.27
CA ALA A 24 2.45 -7.31 3.36
C ALA A 24 2.74 -7.74 1.91
N ALA A 25 4.00 -7.65 1.46
CA ALA A 25 4.41 -8.11 0.14
C ALA A 25 4.24 -9.63 -0.04
N ALA A 26 4.48 -10.43 1.00
CA ALA A 26 4.24 -11.86 0.99
C ALA A 26 2.74 -12.19 0.87
N LEU A 27 1.87 -11.45 1.59
CA LEU A 27 0.42 -11.59 1.48
C LEU A 27 -0.05 -11.33 0.05
N LEU A 28 0.34 -10.20 -0.55
CA LEU A 28 -0.02 -9.89 -1.93
C LEU A 28 0.50 -10.95 -2.91
N THR A 29 1.75 -11.39 -2.74
CA THR A 29 2.34 -12.45 -3.58
C THR A 29 1.56 -13.76 -3.49
N ALA A 30 1.11 -14.15 -2.29
CA ALA A 30 0.29 -15.34 -2.09
C ALA A 30 -1.10 -15.17 -2.74
N THR A 31 -1.74 -14.01 -2.53
CA THR A 31 -3.06 -13.67 -3.08
C THR A 31 -3.07 -13.72 -4.61
N LEU A 32 -2.01 -13.29 -5.28
CA LEU A 32 -1.88 -13.37 -6.75
C LEU A 32 -2.06 -14.79 -7.31
N SER A 33 -1.80 -15.81 -6.51
CA SER A 33 -1.96 -17.20 -6.93
C SER A 33 -3.44 -17.64 -7.00
N ALA A 34 -4.33 -16.90 -6.35
CA ALA A 34 -5.76 -17.14 -6.32
C ALA A 34 -6.52 -16.34 -7.37
N VAL A 35 -5.89 -15.36 -8.03
CA VAL A 35 -6.55 -14.51 -9.02
C VAL A 35 -6.85 -15.29 -10.28
N SER A 36 -8.13 -15.46 -10.56
CA SER A 36 -8.66 -16.15 -11.75
C SER A 36 -9.42 -15.21 -12.70
N ASP A 37 -9.97 -14.13 -12.17
CA ASP A 37 -10.69 -13.10 -12.94
C ASP A 37 -10.08 -11.72 -12.65
N TRP A 38 -9.36 -11.19 -13.63
CA TRP A 38 -8.73 -9.89 -13.57
C TRP A 38 -9.69 -8.72 -13.78
N SER A 39 -10.89 -8.98 -14.28
CA SER A 39 -11.97 -8.00 -14.44
C SER A 39 -12.94 -7.99 -13.24
N ALA A 40 -12.69 -8.82 -12.23
CA ALA A 40 -13.53 -8.88 -11.04
C ALA A 40 -13.53 -7.52 -10.31
N PRO A 41 -14.70 -7.02 -9.89
CA PRO A 41 -14.78 -5.80 -9.09
C PRO A 41 -14.08 -6.01 -7.75
N THR A 42 -13.51 -4.94 -7.21
CA THR A 42 -12.84 -4.95 -5.91
C THR A 42 -13.59 -4.08 -4.89
N PRO A 43 -13.28 -4.19 -3.59
CA PRO A 43 -13.77 -3.25 -2.59
C PRO A 43 -13.35 -1.79 -2.85
N CYS A 44 -12.25 -1.57 -3.57
CA CYS A 44 -11.86 -0.27 -4.09
C CYS A 44 -12.69 0.03 -5.34
N THR A 45 -13.83 0.69 -5.19
CA THR A 45 -14.94 0.71 -6.15
C THR A 45 -14.62 1.24 -7.54
N GLU A 46 -13.53 1.99 -7.70
CA GLU A 46 -13.08 2.52 -8.99
C GLU A 46 -12.17 1.57 -9.77
N TRP A 47 -11.72 0.45 -9.14
CA TRP A 47 -10.75 -0.46 -9.71
C TRP A 47 -11.26 -1.91 -9.76
N ASP A 48 -11.09 -2.54 -10.90
CA ASP A 48 -11.11 -4.00 -11.01
C ASP A 48 -9.78 -4.59 -10.49
N ALA A 49 -9.68 -5.89 -10.42
CA ALA A 49 -8.50 -6.60 -9.93
C ALA A 49 -7.23 -6.26 -10.72
N ARG A 50 -7.35 -6.00 -12.04
CA ARG A 50 -6.22 -5.60 -12.89
C ARG A 50 -5.75 -4.19 -12.56
N ALA A 51 -6.67 -3.23 -12.51
CA ALA A 51 -6.36 -1.83 -12.23
C ALA A 51 -5.75 -1.67 -10.82
N LEU A 52 -6.28 -2.41 -9.84
CA LEU A 52 -5.75 -2.44 -8.49
C LEU A 52 -4.29 -2.95 -8.46
N LEU A 53 -4.00 -4.09 -9.12
CA LEU A 53 -2.64 -4.59 -9.14
C LEU A 53 -1.70 -3.66 -9.93
N HIS A 54 -2.19 -3.02 -11.01
CA HIS A 54 -1.43 -2.01 -11.74
C HIS A 54 -0.98 -0.89 -10.81
N HIS A 55 -1.90 -0.33 -10.02
CA HIS A 55 -1.59 0.71 -9.03
C HIS A 55 -0.49 0.25 -8.06
N VAL A 56 -0.64 -0.91 -7.42
CA VAL A 56 0.34 -1.38 -6.43
C VAL A 56 1.72 -1.61 -7.06
N VAL A 57 1.78 -2.15 -8.29
CA VAL A 57 3.05 -2.34 -9.00
C VAL A 57 3.68 -0.99 -9.34
N GLU A 58 2.90 -0.03 -9.82
CA GLU A 58 3.35 1.32 -10.13
C GLU A 58 3.96 1.99 -8.91
N GLU A 59 3.26 2.00 -7.76
CA GLU A 59 3.74 2.58 -6.50
C GLU A 59 5.10 1.98 -6.07
N GLN A 60 5.26 0.67 -6.19
CA GLN A 60 6.52 0.03 -5.82
C GLN A 60 7.67 0.32 -6.80
N MET A 61 7.39 0.71 -8.05
CA MET A 61 8.42 1.10 -9.01
C MET A 61 9.12 2.40 -8.64
N TRP A 62 8.43 3.30 -7.95
CA TRP A 62 8.99 4.56 -7.48
C TRP A 62 10.00 4.39 -6.34
N VAL A 63 9.83 3.36 -5.50
CA VAL A 63 10.57 3.17 -4.25
C VAL A 63 12.08 3.21 -4.42
N PRO A 64 12.71 2.42 -5.32
CA PRO A 64 14.17 2.40 -5.41
C PRO A 64 14.78 3.75 -5.82
N GLY A 65 14.16 4.46 -6.75
CA GLY A 65 14.64 5.76 -7.22
C GLY A 65 14.55 6.83 -6.13
N LEU A 66 13.41 6.92 -5.45
CA LEU A 66 13.20 7.87 -4.36
C LEU A 66 14.14 7.59 -3.17
N LEU A 67 14.35 6.33 -2.81
CA LEU A 67 15.27 5.95 -1.73
C LEU A 67 16.74 6.16 -2.10
N ALA A 68 17.08 6.16 -3.38
CA ALA A 68 18.42 6.52 -3.85
C ALA A 68 18.69 8.03 -3.78
N GLY A 69 17.69 8.84 -3.39
CA GLY A 69 17.81 10.28 -3.21
C GLY A 69 17.35 11.09 -4.43
N GLY A 70 16.75 10.46 -5.45
CA GLY A 70 16.09 11.14 -6.56
C GLY A 70 14.88 11.94 -6.07
N ASP A 71 14.61 13.08 -6.70
CA ASP A 71 13.32 13.75 -6.53
C ASP A 71 12.26 13.14 -7.47
N VAL A 72 11.00 13.55 -7.29
CA VAL A 72 9.87 12.97 -8.04
C VAL A 72 10.03 13.19 -9.55
N ASP A 73 10.53 14.34 -9.98
CA ASP A 73 10.65 14.66 -11.40
C ASP A 73 11.78 13.82 -12.04
N GLU A 74 12.91 13.68 -11.36
CA GLU A 74 14.04 12.84 -11.81
C GLU A 74 13.62 11.36 -11.93
N VAL A 75 12.94 10.84 -10.90
CA VAL A 75 12.47 9.44 -10.91
C VAL A 75 11.37 9.24 -11.96
N ALA A 76 10.49 10.23 -12.18
CA ALA A 76 9.48 10.18 -13.24
C ALA A 76 10.11 10.05 -14.64
N GLU A 77 11.20 10.78 -14.92
CA GLU A 77 11.91 10.67 -16.19
C GLU A 77 12.47 9.26 -16.41
N ASP A 78 13.04 8.67 -15.37
CA ASP A 78 13.58 7.30 -15.42
C ASP A 78 12.47 6.24 -15.59
N LEU A 79 11.30 6.50 -15.02
CA LEU A 79 10.15 5.59 -15.06
C LEU A 79 9.25 5.78 -16.29
N GLU A 80 9.40 6.82 -17.11
CA GLU A 80 8.52 7.09 -18.26
C GLU A 80 8.31 5.85 -19.14
N ARG A 81 9.39 5.20 -19.55
CA ARG A 81 9.31 3.99 -20.40
C ARG A 81 8.84 2.74 -19.66
N PRO A 82 9.32 2.45 -18.43
CA PRO A 82 8.79 1.37 -17.62
C PRO A 82 7.28 1.49 -17.38
N LEU A 83 6.79 2.67 -17.00
CA LEU A 83 5.36 2.91 -16.74
C LEU A 83 4.51 2.79 -18.03
N ALA A 84 5.02 3.30 -19.16
CA ALA A 84 4.34 3.13 -20.43
C ALA A 84 4.18 1.65 -20.83
N ARG A 85 5.15 0.79 -20.50
CA ARG A 85 5.04 -0.66 -20.71
C ARG A 85 4.08 -1.31 -19.71
N LEU A 86 4.14 -0.88 -18.44
CA LEU A 86 3.23 -1.37 -17.41
C LEU A 86 1.77 -1.15 -17.77
N ALA A 87 1.45 0.01 -18.36
CA ALA A 87 0.09 0.35 -18.79
C ALA A 87 -0.49 -0.62 -19.83
N GLU A 88 0.38 -1.25 -20.66
CA GLU A 88 -0.01 -2.21 -21.66
C GLU A 88 -0.12 -3.66 -21.12
N GLU A 89 0.31 -3.91 -19.87
CA GLU A 89 0.34 -5.26 -19.31
C GLU A 89 -1.04 -5.73 -18.87
N GLU A 90 -1.31 -6.99 -19.17
CA GLU A 90 -2.46 -7.71 -18.64
C GLU A 90 -2.17 -8.27 -17.24
N GLY A 91 -3.19 -8.71 -16.52
CA GLY A 91 -3.06 -9.18 -15.15
C GLY A 91 -1.91 -10.17 -14.89
N PRO A 92 -1.72 -11.24 -15.71
CA PRO A 92 -0.58 -12.14 -15.56
C PRO A 92 0.79 -11.46 -15.74
N GLY A 93 0.89 -10.46 -16.63
CA GLY A 93 2.09 -9.65 -16.82
C GLY A 93 2.37 -8.77 -15.61
N LEU A 94 1.36 -8.10 -15.07
CA LEU A 94 1.45 -7.32 -13.83
C LEU A 94 1.90 -8.21 -12.65
N ALA A 95 1.34 -9.41 -12.52
CA ALA A 95 1.74 -10.36 -11.49
C ALA A 95 3.20 -10.83 -11.65
N ALA A 96 3.70 -10.96 -12.88
CA ALA A 96 5.10 -11.27 -13.14
C ALA A 96 6.00 -10.08 -12.79
N GLN A 97 5.59 -8.86 -13.14
CA GLN A 97 6.29 -7.62 -12.78
C GLN A 97 6.40 -7.49 -11.25
N TRP A 98 5.30 -7.65 -10.52
CA TRP A 98 5.31 -7.67 -9.05
C TRP A 98 6.36 -8.62 -8.51
N ARG A 99 6.33 -9.90 -8.92
CA ARG A 99 7.27 -10.92 -8.42
C ARG A 99 8.73 -10.58 -8.72
N SER A 100 8.99 -9.89 -9.83
CA SER A 100 10.36 -9.51 -10.20
C SER A 100 10.93 -8.38 -9.35
N MET A 101 10.08 -7.56 -8.73
CA MET A 101 10.49 -6.36 -8.00
C MET A 101 10.46 -6.50 -6.48
N VAL A 102 9.77 -7.51 -5.93
CA VAL A 102 9.66 -7.69 -4.45
C VAL A 102 11.02 -7.71 -3.76
N ASP A 103 11.97 -8.53 -4.22
CA ASP A 103 13.30 -8.63 -3.62
C ASP A 103 14.14 -7.33 -3.80
N PRO A 104 14.23 -6.72 -5.00
CA PRO A 104 14.88 -5.43 -5.19
C PRO A 104 14.31 -4.32 -4.30
N VAL A 105 13.00 -4.18 -4.20
CA VAL A 105 12.34 -3.18 -3.36
C VAL A 105 12.63 -3.43 -1.88
N ALA A 106 12.51 -4.67 -1.42
CA ALA A 106 12.84 -5.03 -0.04
C ALA A 106 14.33 -4.77 0.28
N ALA A 107 15.24 -4.93 -0.70
CA ALA A 107 16.64 -4.60 -0.52
C ALA A 107 16.86 -3.08 -0.41
N ALA A 108 16.14 -2.27 -1.18
CA ALA A 108 16.20 -0.81 -1.11
C ALA A 108 15.75 -0.32 0.29
N TRP A 109 14.64 -0.82 0.81
CA TRP A 109 14.18 -0.50 2.17
C TRP A 109 15.21 -0.83 3.24
N ARG A 110 15.78 -2.04 3.22
CA ARG A 110 16.80 -2.47 4.20
C ARG A 110 18.12 -1.69 4.08
N GLY A 111 18.42 -1.16 2.92
CA GLY A 111 19.65 -0.41 2.64
C GLY A 111 19.56 1.08 3.00
N THR A 112 18.39 1.58 3.37
CA THR A 112 18.17 3.02 3.58
C THR A 112 17.95 3.33 5.08
N ASP A 113 18.54 4.42 5.54
CA ASP A 113 18.32 4.92 6.91
C ASP A 113 16.86 5.36 7.08
N PRO A 114 16.09 4.79 8.03
CA PRO A 114 14.69 5.16 8.26
C PRO A 114 14.50 6.62 8.68
N ASP A 115 15.54 7.26 9.21
CA ASP A 115 15.53 8.68 9.59
C ASP A 115 15.95 9.62 8.45
N ALA A 116 16.41 9.09 7.32
CA ALA A 116 16.72 9.90 6.15
C ALA A 116 15.45 10.60 5.62
N THR A 117 15.65 11.66 4.85
CA THR A 117 14.57 12.38 4.17
C THR A 117 14.42 11.82 2.76
N VAL A 118 13.18 11.53 2.38
CA VAL A 118 12.75 11.22 1.01
C VAL A 118 11.85 12.36 0.50
N HIS A 119 11.93 12.66 -0.80
CA HIS A 119 11.13 13.71 -1.44
C HIS A 119 9.96 13.08 -2.21
N LEU A 120 8.75 13.22 -1.66
CA LEU A 120 7.52 12.68 -2.22
C LEU A 120 6.72 13.79 -2.93
N SER A 121 5.68 13.43 -3.68
CA SER A 121 4.85 14.38 -4.43
C SER A 121 4.19 15.46 -3.56
N TYR A 122 3.94 15.14 -2.30
CA TYR A 122 3.36 16.07 -1.31
C TYR A 122 4.42 16.79 -0.46
N GLY A 123 5.71 16.55 -0.69
CA GLY A 123 6.81 17.20 0.00
C GLY A 123 7.77 16.22 0.70
N PRO A 124 8.72 16.76 1.50
CA PRO A 124 9.69 15.93 2.20
C PRO A 124 9.03 15.13 3.33
N ALA A 125 9.41 13.85 3.44
CA ALA A 125 8.98 12.92 4.49
C ALA A 125 10.17 12.15 5.06
N ARG A 126 10.00 11.51 6.22
CA ARG A 126 10.96 10.51 6.69
C ARG A 126 10.77 9.20 5.95
N VAL A 127 11.87 8.50 5.67
CA VAL A 127 11.85 7.18 5.02
C VAL A 127 10.95 6.21 5.79
N ARG A 128 11.00 6.18 7.14
CA ARG A 128 10.11 5.35 7.96
C ARG A 128 8.62 5.63 7.72
N HIS A 129 8.26 6.90 7.48
CA HIS A 129 6.87 7.27 7.21
C HIS A 129 6.43 6.79 5.82
N TYR A 130 7.28 6.98 4.80
CA TYR A 130 7.03 6.46 3.46
C TYR A 130 6.92 4.93 3.45
N LEU A 131 7.80 4.24 4.21
CA LEU A 131 7.74 2.79 4.37
C LEU A 131 6.43 2.34 5.04
N ALA A 132 5.96 3.06 6.06
CA ALA A 132 4.68 2.79 6.71
C ALA A 132 3.51 2.97 5.72
N GLN A 133 3.50 4.03 4.91
CA GLN A 133 2.51 4.25 3.84
C GLN A 133 2.50 3.09 2.84
N GLN A 134 3.67 2.67 2.35
CA GLN A 134 3.78 1.57 1.39
C GLN A 134 3.37 0.22 1.98
N THR A 135 3.64 0.00 3.28
CA THR A 135 3.19 -1.20 4.00
C THR A 135 1.67 -1.23 4.13
N PHE A 136 1.10 -0.11 4.55
CA PHE A 136 -0.34 0.08 4.67
C PHE A 136 -1.04 -0.16 3.32
N ASP A 137 -0.59 0.50 2.26
CA ASP A 137 -1.14 0.39 0.92
C ASP A 137 -1.10 -1.06 0.41
N THR A 138 0.08 -1.69 0.48
CA THR A 138 0.27 -3.09 0.06
C THR A 138 -0.62 -4.06 0.82
N ALA A 139 -0.77 -3.90 2.14
CA ALA A 139 -1.60 -4.78 2.97
C ALA A 139 -3.09 -4.64 2.64
N VAL A 140 -3.59 -3.41 2.53
CA VAL A 140 -5.00 -3.14 2.20
C VAL A 140 -5.33 -3.67 0.81
N HIS A 141 -4.48 -3.42 -0.16
CA HIS A 141 -4.71 -3.88 -1.53
C HIS A 141 -4.50 -5.39 -1.72
N ALA A 142 -3.67 -6.04 -0.89
CA ALA A 142 -3.64 -7.50 -0.84
C ALA A 142 -5.00 -8.08 -0.41
N TRP A 143 -5.66 -7.44 0.57
CA TRP A 143 -7.01 -7.82 0.99
C TRP A 143 -8.05 -7.50 -0.09
N ASP A 144 -8.04 -6.31 -0.68
CA ASP A 144 -8.94 -5.92 -1.76
C ASP A 144 -8.89 -6.95 -2.92
N LEU A 145 -7.67 -7.35 -3.31
CA LEU A 145 -7.46 -8.35 -4.36
C LEU A 145 -8.01 -9.73 -3.98
N GLY A 146 -7.77 -10.18 -2.73
CA GLY A 146 -8.31 -11.45 -2.24
C GLY A 146 -9.83 -11.43 -2.17
N ALA A 147 -10.41 -10.36 -1.62
CA ALA A 147 -11.85 -10.17 -1.54
C ALA A 147 -12.51 -10.24 -2.93
N SER A 148 -11.90 -9.62 -3.96
CA SER A 148 -12.39 -9.68 -5.35
C SER A 148 -12.52 -11.10 -5.90
N GLN A 149 -11.71 -12.03 -5.38
CA GLN A 149 -11.74 -13.45 -5.76
C GLN A 149 -12.51 -14.33 -4.76
N GLY A 150 -13.12 -13.74 -3.72
CA GLY A 150 -13.80 -14.48 -2.65
C GLY A 150 -12.84 -15.28 -1.76
N VAL A 151 -11.58 -14.86 -1.64
CA VAL A 151 -10.54 -15.51 -0.84
C VAL A 151 -10.22 -14.66 0.38
N ASP A 152 -10.15 -15.30 1.55
CA ASP A 152 -9.69 -14.64 2.77
C ASP A 152 -8.17 -14.40 2.72
N VAL A 153 -7.75 -13.20 3.15
CA VAL A 153 -6.34 -12.81 3.26
C VAL A 153 -6.05 -12.57 4.75
N PRO A 154 -5.50 -13.57 5.45
CA PRO A 154 -5.26 -13.46 6.88
C PRO A 154 -4.07 -12.54 7.16
N TRP A 155 -4.28 -11.50 7.96
CA TRP A 155 -3.20 -10.70 8.52
C TRP A 155 -2.84 -11.25 9.91
N ASP A 156 -1.55 -11.26 10.24
CA ASP A 156 -1.16 -11.48 11.62
C ASP A 156 -1.47 -10.23 12.49
N ASP A 157 -1.57 -10.45 13.80
CA ASP A 157 -2.00 -9.40 14.74
C ASP A 157 -1.08 -8.18 14.70
N GLU A 158 0.23 -8.36 14.52
CA GLU A 158 1.20 -7.27 14.53
C GLU A 158 1.03 -6.37 13.30
N LEU A 159 0.89 -6.95 12.10
CA LEU A 159 0.60 -6.23 10.88
C LEU A 159 -0.75 -5.53 10.98
N ALA A 160 -1.79 -6.23 11.44
CA ALA A 160 -3.14 -5.69 11.57
C ALA A 160 -3.19 -4.47 12.51
N VAL A 161 -2.53 -4.57 13.67
CA VAL A 161 -2.46 -3.46 14.65
C VAL A 161 -1.69 -2.28 14.09
N ALA A 162 -0.53 -2.52 13.47
CA ALA A 162 0.31 -1.46 12.91
C ALA A 162 -0.41 -0.71 11.79
N VAL A 163 -1.03 -1.44 10.84
CA VAL A 163 -1.80 -0.87 9.73
C VAL A 163 -3.02 -0.10 10.22
N ARG A 164 -3.77 -0.64 11.22
CA ARG A 164 -4.88 0.06 11.84
C ARG A 164 -4.44 1.39 12.49
N ASP A 165 -3.37 1.35 13.25
CA ASP A 165 -2.91 2.52 14.00
C ASP A 165 -2.33 3.58 13.07
N PHE A 166 -1.68 3.16 11.99
CA PHE A 166 -1.26 4.04 10.90
C PHE A 166 -2.49 4.69 10.22
N ALA A 167 -3.46 3.90 9.78
CA ALA A 167 -4.69 4.41 9.14
C ALA A 167 -5.39 5.45 10.02
N ARG A 168 -5.55 5.18 11.31
CA ARG A 168 -6.22 6.09 12.24
C ARG A 168 -5.47 7.42 12.44
N ARG A 169 -4.13 7.40 12.40
CA ARG A 169 -3.33 8.63 12.54
C ARG A 169 -3.32 9.46 11.26
N ASP A 170 -2.99 8.81 10.15
CA ASP A 170 -2.74 9.52 8.89
C ASP A 170 -4.02 9.92 8.17
N LEU A 171 -5.02 9.03 8.10
CA LEU A 171 -6.29 9.38 7.46
C LEU A 171 -7.11 10.37 8.29
N ALA A 172 -6.99 10.34 9.62
CA ALA A 172 -7.63 11.34 10.47
C ALA A 172 -6.95 12.71 10.38
N ALA A 173 -5.64 12.75 10.06
CA ALA A 173 -4.88 14.00 9.95
C ALA A 173 -5.17 14.76 8.64
N ASP A 174 -5.50 14.05 7.56
CA ASP A 174 -5.81 14.67 6.28
C ASP A 174 -6.97 13.99 5.53
N PRO A 175 -8.21 14.18 6.00
CA PRO A 175 -9.40 13.65 5.32
C PRO A 175 -9.67 14.35 3.96
N ALA A 176 -8.94 15.41 3.63
CA ALA A 176 -9.14 16.17 2.40
C ALA A 176 -8.39 15.59 1.20
N THR A 177 -7.53 14.60 1.38
CA THR A 177 -6.80 13.98 0.26
C THR A 177 -7.71 13.26 -0.72
N GLY A 178 -8.90 12.80 -0.27
CA GLY A 178 -9.84 12.04 -1.10
C GLY A 178 -9.31 10.69 -1.56
N LEU A 179 -8.18 10.24 -1.00
CA LEU A 179 -7.53 8.97 -1.37
C LEU A 179 -8.30 7.75 -0.83
N PHE A 180 -9.15 7.95 0.18
CA PHE A 180 -9.94 6.89 0.79
C PHE A 180 -11.38 7.36 1.01
N ASP A 181 -12.30 6.39 0.96
CA ASP A 181 -13.71 6.63 1.29
C ASP A 181 -13.89 6.91 2.79
N ALA A 182 -15.08 7.41 3.14
CA ALA A 182 -15.44 7.63 4.54
C ALA A 182 -15.40 6.31 5.33
N ALA A 183 -14.86 6.36 6.55
CA ALA A 183 -14.75 5.18 7.41
C ALA A 183 -16.11 4.47 7.61
N VAL A 184 -16.09 3.15 7.54
CA VAL A 184 -17.28 2.31 7.80
C VAL A 184 -17.55 2.28 9.31
N PRO A 185 -18.74 2.68 9.77
CA PRO A 185 -19.02 2.74 11.20
C PRO A 185 -19.12 1.36 11.84
N GLY A 186 -18.84 1.28 13.14
CA GLY A 186 -19.04 0.07 13.95
C GLY A 186 -17.79 -0.78 14.18
N TYR A 187 -16.64 -0.36 13.66
CA TYR A 187 -15.35 -1.05 13.80
C TYR A 187 -14.33 -0.31 14.68
N ASP A 188 -14.77 0.74 15.41
CA ASP A 188 -13.88 1.56 16.27
C ASP A 188 -13.77 1.04 17.70
N SER A 189 -14.46 -0.04 18.04
CA SER A 189 -14.42 -0.63 19.39
C SER A 189 -13.00 -1.09 19.72
N PRO A 190 -12.53 -0.92 20.98
CA PRO A 190 -11.26 -1.52 21.44
C PRO A 190 -11.22 -3.05 21.30
N ASP A 191 -12.37 -3.71 21.26
CA ASP A 191 -12.52 -5.16 21.11
C ASP A 191 -12.72 -5.58 19.65
N ALA A 192 -12.73 -4.62 18.70
CA ALA A 192 -12.85 -4.94 17.27
C ALA A 192 -11.58 -5.64 16.76
N ASP A 193 -11.77 -6.55 15.82
CA ASP A 193 -10.66 -7.17 15.11
C ASP A 193 -9.77 -6.09 14.47
N PRO A 194 -8.45 -6.09 14.70
CA PRO A 194 -7.56 -5.04 14.21
C PRO A 194 -7.56 -4.90 12.69
N ARG A 195 -7.62 -6.01 11.94
CA ARG A 195 -7.70 -5.99 10.47
C ARG A 195 -9.01 -5.34 10.01
N ASP A 196 -10.13 -5.78 10.56
CA ASP A 196 -11.44 -5.24 10.20
C ASP A 196 -11.52 -3.74 10.54
N SER A 197 -10.91 -3.35 11.64
CA SER A 197 -10.82 -1.94 12.04
C SER A 197 -9.93 -1.11 11.10
N ALA A 198 -8.82 -1.68 10.61
CA ALA A 198 -7.97 -1.04 9.62
C ALA A 198 -8.70 -0.86 8.28
N LEU A 199 -9.34 -1.92 7.79
CA LEU A 199 -10.12 -1.91 6.56
C LEU A 199 -11.27 -0.89 6.64
N ALA A 200 -12.02 -0.90 7.73
CA ALA A 200 -13.13 0.04 7.93
C ALA A 200 -12.65 1.50 7.98
N ALA A 201 -11.47 1.77 8.52
CA ALA A 201 -10.89 3.12 8.53
C ALA A 201 -10.58 3.65 7.13
N THR A 202 -10.40 2.76 6.14
CA THR A 202 -10.18 3.09 4.73
C THR A 202 -11.44 3.07 3.87
N GLY A 203 -12.61 2.98 4.50
CA GLY A 203 -13.89 2.89 3.79
C GLY A 203 -14.25 1.51 3.27
N ARG A 204 -13.44 0.46 3.53
CA ARG A 204 -13.73 -0.92 3.13
C ARG A 204 -14.67 -1.56 4.15
N ASP A 205 -15.82 -2.13 3.69
CA ASP A 205 -16.61 -3.01 4.56
C ASP A 205 -15.89 -4.37 4.69
N PRO A 206 -15.43 -4.78 5.88
CA PRO A 206 -14.74 -6.06 6.06
C PRO A 206 -15.58 -7.29 5.66
N ARG A 207 -16.91 -7.11 5.51
CA ARG A 207 -17.85 -8.15 5.06
C ARG A 207 -18.10 -8.11 3.57
N TRP A 208 -17.39 -7.27 2.83
CA TRP A 208 -17.57 -7.16 1.39
C TRP A 208 -17.36 -8.51 0.71
N THR A 209 -18.22 -8.82 -0.24
CA THR A 209 -18.15 -10.03 -1.06
C THR A 209 -18.35 -9.65 -2.52
N PRO A 210 -17.73 -10.37 -3.47
CA PRO A 210 -17.95 -10.12 -4.90
C PRO A 210 -19.46 -10.15 -5.23
N PRO A 211 -19.96 -9.26 -6.08
CA PRO A 211 -21.33 -9.34 -6.59
C PRO A 211 -21.55 -10.70 -7.25
N THR A 212 -22.67 -11.33 -6.95
CA THR A 212 -23.09 -12.55 -7.67
C THR A 212 -23.44 -12.18 -9.10
N ALA A 213 -22.84 -12.87 -10.08
CA ALA A 213 -23.16 -12.71 -11.49
C ALA A 213 -24.61 -13.05 -11.83
#